data_a1352158c6380800c8438780494bd2bb
#
_entry.id   a1352158c6380800c8438780494bd2bb
#
_cell.length_a   1.000
_cell.length_b   1.000
_cell.length_c   1.000
_cell.angle_alpha   90.00
_cell.angle_beta   90.00
_cell.angle_gamma   90.00
#
_symmetry.space_group_name_H-M   'P 1'
#
loop_
_entity.id
_entity.type
_entity.pdbx_description
1 polymer ?
#
loop_
_entity_poly.entity_id
_entity_poly.type
_entity_poly.pdbx_seq_one_letter_code
_entity_poly.pdbx_strand_id
1 'polypeptide(L)'
;MYRGHDSVTPQHRSAVRRRTGSGEAVADVTVEGTMEQIAQLGTGIGWRPEIADAVERMAGSGGVDWVEVVAENVCPGHVHESLLRLRERGVTVVPHGVSLGLGGADRPDEERLRSLAERAEILGAPLVTEHIAFVRAGGALTASPLLEAGHLLPVPRTRDALDVLCENVRIAQDALPVPLALENIAALINWPGEDMTEGQFLYDLVDRTGVRLLIDVANLHTNHVNRGEDPAKALDELPVEAIAYVHVAGGFERDGVWHDSHAHPVPLQVLDVLADLASRVTPPGVLLERDDNFPEPGELERELASVRGVLEKAEVRDSGTASLATGTASAAEAEPAAEPVARQRLALAQAALLSALVAGTPVPEGFDRVRLGVQARSLAAKRADVVAKVAPELPEILGPSYRPTFVAYAQGHPMTDGYRRDALSFAEHVLLTGRPDDADVLREVRHWWLERSGPAPLSRRPAARLARATRRVLLRR
;
A
#
# COMPACT_ATOMS: atom_id res chain seq x y z
N MET A 1 69.54 -0.34 16.05
CA MET A 1 70.56 0.56 15.46
C MET A 1 69.91 1.81 15.01
N TYR A 2 70.36 2.92 15.61
CA TYR A 2 70.42 4.34 15.24
C TYR A 2 69.07 5.02 14.87
N ARG A 3 68.52 5.89 15.78
CA ARG A 3 68.81 7.34 16.07
C ARG A 3 68.47 8.18 14.85
N GLY A 4 67.75 9.30 14.88
CA GLY A 4 67.35 10.21 15.95
C GLY A 4 67.21 11.63 15.35
N HIS A 5 66.58 12.49 16.09
CA HIS A 5 66.68 13.99 16.10
C HIS A 5 65.97 14.76 14.98
N ASP A 6 65.25 15.74 15.27
CA ASP A 6 65.03 16.85 16.16
C ASP A 6 64.52 18.06 15.33
N SER A 7 63.45 18.62 15.79
CA SER A 7 63.13 19.98 16.17
C SER A 7 63.38 21.13 15.15
N VAL A 8 62.41 22.00 15.00
CA VAL A 8 62.42 23.42 15.48
C VAL A 8 61.29 24.25 14.82
N THR A 9 60.44 24.79 15.63
CA THR A 9 59.60 25.97 15.35
C THR A 9 60.50 27.24 15.24
N PRO A 10 60.03 28.33 14.60
CA PRO A 10 59.47 29.36 15.41
C PRO A 10 58.31 30.20 14.78
N GLN A 11 57.62 30.83 15.70
CA GLN A 11 56.61 31.88 15.60
C GLN A 11 57.01 33.10 14.76
N HIS A 12 56.03 33.69 14.06
CA HIS A 12 56.01 35.17 13.93
C HIS A 12 54.58 35.68 14.08
N ARG A 13 54.43 36.52 15.13
CA ARG A 13 53.30 37.43 15.34
C ARG A 13 53.41 38.61 14.40
N SER A 14 52.28 39.07 13.87
CA SER A 14 52.10 40.52 13.58
C SER A 14 50.60 40.85 13.71
N ALA A 15 50.35 41.76 14.63
CA ALA A 15 49.07 42.42 14.84
C ALA A 15 48.97 43.62 13.91
N VAL A 16 47.73 44.05 13.61
CA VAL A 16 47.17 45.40 13.49
C VAL A 16 46.03 45.44 12.47
N ARG A 17 44.80 45.67 12.79
CA ARG A 17 44.04 46.86 13.09
C ARG A 17 42.53 46.59 13.08
N ARG A 18 41.88 47.12 14.08
CA ARG A 18 40.41 47.25 14.18
C ARG A 18 39.87 48.17 13.07
N ARG A 19 38.74 47.80 12.49
CA ARG A 19 37.74 48.75 11.99
C ARG A 19 36.35 48.31 12.45
N THR A 20 35.71 49.17 13.16
CA THR A 20 34.32 49.19 13.62
C THR A 20 33.40 49.44 12.43
N GLY A 21 32.28 48.76 12.37
CA GLY A 21 31.20 49.15 11.48
C GLY A 21 30.04 48.13 11.40
N SER A 22 28.92 48.53 11.98
CA SER A 22 27.54 48.13 11.72
C SER A 22 27.13 46.66 12.05
N GLY A 23 26.32 46.59 13.09
CA GLY A 23 25.56 45.37 13.46
C GLY A 23 24.55 45.01 12.40
N GLU A 24 24.67 43.81 11.91
CA GLU A 24 23.54 43.07 11.36
C GLU A 24 23.13 42.06 12.42
N ALA A 25 21.90 42.21 12.88
CA ALA A 25 21.25 41.24 13.76
C ALA A 25 21.17 39.89 13.02
N VAL A 26 21.89 38.92 13.53
CA VAL A 26 21.62 37.50 13.18
C VAL A 26 20.23 37.22 13.71
N ALA A 27 19.26 37.15 12.82
CA ALA A 27 17.94 36.63 13.14
C ALA A 27 18.12 35.17 13.60
N ASP A 28 17.78 34.95 14.85
CA ASP A 28 17.61 33.65 15.43
C ASP A 28 16.40 33.00 14.70
N VAL A 29 16.69 32.15 13.72
CA VAL A 29 15.64 31.37 13.03
C VAL A 29 15.31 30.26 13.99
N THR A 30 14.36 30.52 14.88
CA THR A 30 13.60 29.47 15.55
C THR A 30 12.84 28.72 14.46
N VAL A 31 13.28 27.53 14.14
CA VAL A 31 12.51 26.57 13.34
C VAL A 31 11.35 26.12 14.22
N GLU A 32 10.28 26.91 14.24
CA GLU A 32 8.98 26.45 14.66
C GLU A 32 8.50 25.50 13.59
N GLY A 33 8.49 24.18 13.91
CA GLY A 33 7.88 23.15 13.06
C GLY A 33 6.36 23.31 13.04
N THR A 34 5.86 24.27 12.28
CA THR A 34 4.46 24.31 11.86
C THR A 34 4.24 23.12 10.92
N MET A 35 3.31 22.22 11.27
CA MET A 35 2.80 21.25 10.30
C MET A 35 2.35 22.03 9.06
N GLU A 36 3.06 21.82 7.95
CA GLU A 36 2.76 22.50 6.70
C GLU A 36 1.33 22.12 6.29
N GLN A 37 0.49 23.12 6.09
CA GLN A 37 -0.92 22.92 5.79
C GLN A 37 -1.02 22.25 4.40
N ILE A 38 -1.54 21.01 4.35
CA ILE A 38 -1.77 20.37 3.06
C ILE A 38 -2.77 21.22 2.27
N ALA A 39 -2.41 21.51 1.01
CA ALA A 39 -3.31 22.23 0.11
C ALA A 39 -4.64 21.48 -0.01
N GLN A 40 -5.75 22.22 -0.09
CA GLN A 40 -7.06 21.64 -0.32
C GLN A 40 -7.06 20.89 -1.66
N LEU A 41 -7.27 19.57 -1.62
CA LEU A 41 -7.27 18.70 -2.78
C LEU A 41 -8.67 18.64 -3.45
N GLY A 42 -9.75 18.79 -2.68
CA GLY A 42 -11.11 18.65 -3.19
C GLY A 42 -11.55 17.20 -3.40
N THR A 43 -12.35 16.95 -4.44
CA THR A 43 -12.86 15.60 -4.74
C THR A 43 -12.02 14.92 -5.84
N GLY A 44 -11.42 13.79 -5.51
CA GLY A 44 -10.56 13.03 -6.39
C GLY A 44 -11.12 11.67 -6.81
N ILE A 45 -10.41 11.02 -7.71
CA ILE A 45 -10.68 9.65 -8.14
C ILE A 45 -9.38 8.86 -8.32
N GLY A 46 -9.39 7.58 -7.96
CA GLY A 46 -8.32 6.64 -8.26
C GLY A 46 -8.15 6.49 -9.79
N TRP A 47 -7.01 6.90 -10.31
CA TRP A 47 -6.71 6.76 -11.73
C TRP A 47 -6.30 5.32 -12.06
N ARG A 48 -6.94 4.75 -13.07
CA ARG A 48 -6.59 3.45 -13.65
C ARG A 48 -6.58 3.59 -15.18
N PRO A 49 -5.71 2.85 -15.91
CA PRO A 49 -5.65 2.94 -17.38
C PRO A 49 -7.00 2.74 -18.07
N GLU A 50 -7.84 1.87 -17.51
CA GLU A 50 -9.15 1.49 -18.05
C GLU A 50 -10.15 2.66 -18.07
N ILE A 51 -10.01 3.60 -17.15
CA ILE A 51 -10.90 4.77 -17.03
C ILE A 51 -10.20 6.09 -17.34
N ALA A 52 -8.96 6.05 -17.85
CA ALA A 52 -8.14 7.23 -18.09
C ALA A 52 -8.86 8.32 -18.92
N ASP A 53 -9.53 7.94 -20.00
CA ASP A 53 -10.28 8.88 -20.87
C ASP A 53 -11.49 9.50 -20.13
N ALA A 54 -12.15 8.74 -19.27
CA ALA A 54 -13.26 9.23 -18.47
C ALA A 54 -12.78 10.25 -17.42
N VAL A 55 -11.67 9.92 -16.73
CA VAL A 55 -11.04 10.81 -15.74
C VAL A 55 -10.58 12.12 -16.37
N GLU A 56 -9.95 12.08 -17.56
CA GLU A 56 -9.54 13.29 -18.26
C GLU A 56 -10.74 14.19 -18.64
N ARG A 57 -11.86 13.60 -19.05
CA ARG A 57 -13.09 14.38 -19.34
C ARG A 57 -13.68 15.00 -18.08
N MET A 58 -13.78 14.21 -16.99
CA MET A 58 -14.31 14.69 -15.69
C MET A 58 -13.43 15.81 -15.13
N ALA A 59 -12.10 15.69 -15.18
CA ALA A 59 -11.20 16.76 -14.78
C ALA A 59 -11.37 18.02 -15.63
N GLY A 60 -11.59 17.89 -16.94
CA GLY A 60 -11.83 18.99 -17.85
C GLY A 60 -13.18 19.71 -17.62
N SER A 61 -14.15 19.07 -17.03
CA SER A 61 -15.47 19.65 -16.68
C SER A 61 -15.60 20.10 -15.22
N GLY A 62 -14.54 20.01 -14.41
CA GLY A 62 -14.57 20.30 -12.97
C GLY A 62 -15.26 19.21 -12.15
N GLY A 63 -15.40 18.02 -12.72
CA GLY A 63 -15.96 16.86 -12.05
C GLY A 63 -14.95 16.08 -11.20
N VAL A 64 -13.65 16.34 -11.36
CA VAL A 64 -12.52 15.74 -10.60
C VAL A 64 -11.48 16.84 -10.40
N ASP A 65 -11.04 17.03 -9.17
CA ASP A 65 -10.06 18.07 -8.82
C ASP A 65 -8.63 17.51 -8.81
N TRP A 66 -8.45 16.24 -8.43
CA TRP A 66 -7.18 15.56 -8.35
C TRP A 66 -7.33 14.05 -8.58
N VAL A 67 -6.21 13.38 -8.76
CA VAL A 67 -6.17 11.93 -8.98
C VAL A 67 -5.12 11.27 -8.12
N GLU A 68 -5.38 10.01 -7.78
CA GLU A 68 -4.42 9.12 -7.15
C GLU A 68 -4.04 8.00 -8.11
N VAL A 69 -2.80 7.56 -8.06
CA VAL A 69 -2.30 6.44 -8.87
C VAL A 69 -1.54 5.45 -8.00
N VAL A 70 -1.78 4.16 -8.19
CA VAL A 70 -0.95 3.13 -7.52
C VAL A 70 0.51 3.33 -7.92
N ALA A 71 1.35 3.65 -6.95
CA ALA A 71 2.74 4.02 -7.19
C ALA A 71 3.50 2.95 -7.98
N GLU A 72 3.29 1.67 -7.66
CA GLU A 72 3.95 0.54 -8.32
C GLU A 72 3.61 0.41 -9.80
N ASN A 73 2.50 0.99 -10.25
CA ASN A 73 2.08 1.01 -11.65
C ASN A 73 2.73 2.17 -12.44
N VAL A 74 3.36 3.13 -11.77
CA VAL A 74 4.08 4.23 -12.40
C VAL A 74 5.50 3.79 -12.73
N CYS A 75 5.83 3.75 -14.02
CA CYS A 75 7.20 3.52 -14.47
C CYS A 75 7.89 4.88 -14.68
N PRO A 76 8.93 5.22 -13.90
CA PRO A 76 9.58 6.53 -13.98
C PRO A 76 10.08 6.90 -15.38
N GLY A 77 10.58 5.93 -16.13
CA GLY A 77 11.03 6.14 -17.52
C GLY A 77 9.91 6.17 -18.57
N HIS A 78 8.66 5.92 -18.16
CA HIS A 78 7.52 5.84 -19.09
C HIS A 78 6.20 6.10 -18.36
N VAL A 79 6.00 7.32 -17.91
CA VAL A 79 4.73 7.77 -17.29
C VAL A 79 3.63 7.74 -18.36
N HIS A 80 2.43 7.27 -17.98
CA HIS A 80 1.31 7.19 -18.91
C HIS A 80 0.91 8.58 -19.41
N GLU A 81 0.66 8.70 -20.72
CA GLU A 81 0.38 9.99 -21.36
C GLU A 81 -0.82 10.74 -20.75
N SER A 82 -1.86 10.00 -20.34
CA SER A 82 -3.03 10.59 -19.65
C SER A 82 -2.63 11.30 -18.36
N LEU A 83 -1.75 10.71 -17.54
CA LEU A 83 -1.25 11.35 -16.31
C LEU A 83 -0.43 12.62 -16.63
N LEU A 84 0.36 12.61 -17.69
CA LEU A 84 1.08 13.79 -18.14
C LEU A 84 0.13 14.90 -18.56
N ARG A 85 -0.90 14.60 -19.36
CA ARG A 85 -1.93 15.58 -19.77
C ARG A 85 -2.74 16.14 -18.59
N LEU A 86 -3.08 15.31 -17.60
CA LEU A 86 -3.75 15.77 -16.38
C LEU A 86 -2.87 16.78 -15.62
N ARG A 87 -1.59 16.46 -15.44
CA ARG A 87 -0.63 17.36 -14.78
C ARG A 87 -0.43 18.68 -15.56
N GLU A 88 -0.32 18.63 -16.87
CA GLU A 88 -0.24 19.83 -17.74
C GLU A 88 -1.44 20.78 -17.57
N ARG A 89 -2.60 20.23 -17.19
CA ARG A 89 -3.82 20.99 -16.88
C ARG A 89 -3.89 21.46 -15.42
N GLY A 90 -2.87 21.17 -14.62
CA GLY A 90 -2.80 21.56 -13.20
C GLY A 90 -3.51 20.58 -12.26
N VAL A 91 -3.91 19.39 -12.73
CA VAL A 91 -4.50 18.34 -11.88
C VAL A 91 -3.39 17.72 -11.03
N THR A 92 -3.56 17.71 -9.73
CA THR A 92 -2.62 17.06 -8.79
C THR A 92 -2.69 15.55 -8.95
N VAL A 93 -1.51 14.90 -8.95
CA VAL A 93 -1.39 13.43 -8.98
C VAL A 93 -0.65 12.98 -7.73
N VAL A 94 -1.28 12.15 -6.91
CA VAL A 94 -0.71 11.59 -5.68
C VAL A 94 -0.36 10.12 -5.91
N PRO A 95 0.89 9.69 -5.70
CA PRO A 95 1.24 8.28 -5.72
C PRO A 95 0.89 7.60 -4.40
N HIS A 96 0.15 6.50 -4.49
CA HIS A 96 -0.28 5.66 -3.40
C HIS A 96 0.49 4.33 -3.44
N GLY A 97 1.31 4.07 -2.43
CA GLY A 97 2.15 2.87 -2.31
C GLY A 97 1.41 1.71 -1.67
N VAL A 98 1.70 0.50 -2.15
CA VAL A 98 1.09 -0.74 -1.65
C VAL A 98 2.14 -1.81 -1.28
N SER A 99 3.42 -1.46 -1.28
CA SER A 99 4.48 -2.47 -1.23
C SER A 99 5.58 -2.27 -0.19
N LEU A 100 5.65 -1.12 0.50
CA LEU A 100 6.66 -0.90 1.54
C LEU A 100 6.46 -1.87 2.71
N GLY A 101 5.21 -2.02 3.15
CA GLY A 101 4.89 -2.89 4.28
C GLY A 101 5.47 -2.38 5.59
N LEU A 102 5.27 -1.09 5.88
CA LEU A 102 5.85 -0.37 7.03
C LEU A 102 5.50 -1.01 8.38
N GLY A 103 4.35 -1.71 8.46
CA GLY A 103 3.93 -2.49 9.63
C GLY A 103 4.67 -3.83 9.80
N GLY A 104 5.59 -4.16 8.90
CA GLY A 104 6.44 -5.35 9.01
C GLY A 104 7.50 -5.23 10.08
N ALA A 105 7.96 -6.37 10.58
CA ALA A 105 9.04 -6.39 11.57
C ALA A 105 10.40 -5.99 10.97
N ASP A 106 10.62 -6.16 9.69
CA ASP A 106 11.84 -5.70 9.03
C ASP A 106 11.81 -4.18 8.83
N ARG A 107 13.00 -3.58 8.76
CA ARG A 107 13.12 -2.19 8.32
C ARG A 107 12.70 -2.06 6.87
N PRO A 108 12.15 -0.88 6.47
CA PRO A 108 11.79 -0.64 5.09
C PRO A 108 12.94 -0.85 4.12
N ASP A 109 12.65 -1.45 2.98
CA ASP A 109 13.64 -1.70 1.94
C ASP A 109 14.05 -0.39 1.24
N GLU A 110 15.36 -0.10 1.23
CA GLU A 110 15.91 1.14 0.69
C GLU A 110 15.64 1.33 -0.82
N GLU A 111 15.59 0.25 -1.59
CA GLU A 111 15.32 0.32 -3.02
C GLU A 111 13.85 0.67 -3.27
N ARG A 112 12.94 0.10 -2.49
CA ARG A 112 11.51 0.43 -2.56
C ARG A 112 11.25 1.87 -2.13
N LEU A 113 11.88 2.35 -1.07
CA LEU A 113 11.78 3.75 -0.63
C LEU A 113 12.29 4.70 -1.71
N ARG A 114 13.46 4.43 -2.27
CA ARG A 114 14.03 5.22 -3.38
C ARG A 114 13.10 5.22 -4.59
N SER A 115 12.51 4.08 -4.90
CA SER A 115 11.58 3.93 -6.02
C SER A 115 10.29 4.73 -5.80
N LEU A 116 9.77 4.81 -4.57
CA LEU A 116 8.61 5.65 -4.23
C LEU A 116 8.97 7.13 -4.29
N ALA A 117 10.14 7.52 -3.76
CA ALA A 117 10.64 8.88 -3.85
C ALA A 117 10.78 9.37 -5.29
N GLU A 118 11.37 8.55 -6.18
CA GLU A 118 11.49 8.87 -7.61
C GLU A 118 10.11 9.09 -8.27
N ARG A 119 9.11 8.32 -7.90
CA ARG A 119 7.74 8.50 -8.40
C ARG A 119 7.11 9.79 -7.90
N ALA A 120 7.32 10.13 -6.63
CA ALA A 120 6.85 11.40 -6.08
C ALA A 120 7.46 12.60 -6.85
N GLU A 121 8.76 12.57 -7.11
CA GLU A 121 9.46 13.61 -7.85
C GLU A 121 8.97 13.73 -9.30
N ILE A 122 8.86 12.62 -10.03
CA ILE A 122 8.42 12.61 -11.43
C ILE A 122 6.98 13.10 -11.56
N LEU A 123 6.12 12.73 -10.63
CA LEU A 123 4.74 13.18 -10.61
C LEU A 123 4.59 14.61 -10.05
N GLY A 124 5.62 15.18 -9.42
CA GLY A 124 5.53 16.47 -8.72
C GLY A 124 4.47 16.42 -7.62
N ALA A 125 4.39 15.30 -6.94
CA ALA A 125 3.36 15.05 -5.94
C ALA A 125 3.57 15.89 -4.69
N PRO A 126 2.49 16.42 -4.06
CA PRO A 126 2.62 17.17 -2.81
C PRO A 126 2.82 16.26 -1.58
N LEU A 127 2.46 15.00 -1.69
CA LEU A 127 2.63 13.97 -0.67
C LEU A 127 2.65 12.59 -1.33
N VAL A 128 3.02 11.58 -0.57
CA VAL A 128 2.87 10.16 -0.91
C VAL A 128 2.08 9.46 0.17
N THR A 129 1.41 8.37 -0.18
CA THR A 129 0.70 7.55 0.80
C THR A 129 1.14 6.10 0.77
N GLU A 130 0.95 5.40 1.86
CA GLU A 130 1.22 3.98 2.05
C GLU A 130 0.31 3.42 3.17
N HIS A 131 0.33 2.10 3.39
CA HIS A 131 -0.58 1.44 4.32
C HIS A 131 0.07 1.09 5.66
N ILE A 132 -0.74 1.11 6.72
CA ILE A 132 -0.39 0.54 8.03
C ILE A 132 -0.58 -0.97 7.95
N ALA A 133 0.30 -1.63 7.22
CA ALA A 133 0.20 -3.05 6.93
C ALA A 133 1.57 -3.72 6.83
N PHE A 134 1.59 -5.04 6.94
CA PHE A 134 2.73 -5.82 6.51
C PHE A 134 2.34 -6.70 5.31
N VAL A 135 3.30 -6.94 4.43
CA VAL A 135 3.13 -7.70 3.18
C VAL A 135 4.08 -8.88 3.07
N ARG A 136 5.10 -8.91 3.92
CA ARG A 136 6.14 -9.93 3.99
C ARG A 136 6.46 -10.26 5.43
N ALA A 137 6.86 -11.51 5.70
CA ALA A 137 7.37 -11.94 6.99
C ALA A 137 8.29 -13.15 6.84
N GLY A 138 9.16 -13.38 7.81
CA GLY A 138 10.21 -14.41 7.73
C GLY A 138 11.59 -13.79 7.62
N GLY A 139 12.51 -14.45 6.93
CA GLY A 139 13.85 -13.92 6.69
C GLY A 139 14.79 -14.03 7.89
N ALA A 140 15.76 -13.10 7.97
CA ALA A 140 16.88 -13.16 8.91
C ALA A 140 16.44 -13.09 10.39
N LEU A 141 15.42 -12.31 10.71
CA LEU A 141 14.94 -12.14 12.10
C LEU A 141 14.34 -13.42 12.69
N THR A 142 13.85 -14.32 11.85
CA THR A 142 13.19 -15.56 12.28
C THR A 142 13.96 -16.81 11.87
N ALA A 143 15.06 -16.65 11.11
CA ALA A 143 15.84 -17.75 10.51
C ALA A 143 14.95 -18.72 9.68
N SER A 144 13.90 -18.18 9.03
CA SER A 144 12.96 -18.90 8.17
C SER A 144 12.95 -18.31 6.76
N PRO A 145 12.38 -19.00 5.76
CA PRO A 145 12.19 -18.40 4.44
C PRO A 145 11.39 -17.09 4.52
N LEU A 146 11.75 -16.11 3.71
CA LEU A 146 10.91 -14.91 3.53
C LEU A 146 9.68 -15.31 2.72
N LEU A 147 8.51 -15.00 3.25
CA LEU A 147 7.21 -15.24 2.65
C LEU A 147 6.56 -13.92 2.24
N GLU A 148 5.80 -13.94 1.16
CA GLU A 148 4.99 -12.80 0.69
C GLU A 148 3.51 -13.15 0.75
N ALA A 149 2.71 -12.22 1.27
CA ALA A 149 1.25 -12.35 1.31
C ALA A 149 0.62 -12.15 -0.07
N GLY A 150 1.22 -11.31 -0.92
CA GLY A 150 0.61 -10.79 -2.14
C GLY A 150 -0.60 -9.88 -1.85
N HIS A 151 -0.72 -9.41 -0.63
CA HIS A 151 -1.79 -8.53 -0.13
C HIS A 151 -1.36 -7.86 1.17
N LEU A 152 -2.08 -6.80 1.55
CA LEU A 152 -1.91 -6.10 2.81
C LEU A 152 -2.48 -6.96 3.96
N LEU A 153 -1.73 -7.07 5.05
CA LEU A 153 -2.16 -7.77 6.25
C LEU A 153 -2.12 -6.82 7.45
N PRO A 154 -3.09 -6.94 8.38
CA PRO A 154 -3.19 -6.05 9.53
C PRO A 154 -2.01 -6.22 10.47
N VAL A 155 -1.54 -5.10 11.02
CA VAL A 155 -0.55 -5.04 12.10
C VAL A 155 -1.24 -5.30 13.44
N PRO A 156 -0.65 -6.06 14.38
CA PRO A 156 -1.22 -6.17 15.72
C PRO A 156 -1.17 -4.81 16.45
N ARG A 157 -2.28 -4.41 17.05
CA ARG A 157 -2.37 -3.15 17.81
C ARG A 157 -1.83 -3.34 19.22
N THR A 158 -0.51 -3.52 19.29
CA THR A 158 0.27 -3.71 20.53
C THR A 158 1.41 -2.69 20.61
N ARG A 159 1.94 -2.47 21.82
CA ARG A 159 3.07 -1.57 22.04
C ARG A 159 4.29 -1.94 21.22
N ASP A 160 4.66 -3.22 21.18
CA ASP A 160 5.81 -3.70 20.40
C ASP A 160 5.65 -3.38 18.90
N ALA A 161 4.46 -3.60 18.36
CA ALA A 161 4.19 -3.33 16.93
C ALA A 161 4.18 -1.82 16.63
N LEU A 162 3.64 -1.01 17.54
CA LEU A 162 3.66 0.44 17.42
C LEU A 162 5.09 0.99 17.46
N ASP A 163 5.93 0.50 18.38
CA ASP A 163 7.34 0.91 18.48
C ASP A 163 8.09 0.63 17.18
N VAL A 164 7.89 -0.57 16.62
CA VAL A 164 8.49 -0.96 15.34
C VAL A 164 7.96 -0.12 14.19
N LEU A 165 6.65 0.10 14.14
CA LEU A 165 6.01 0.92 13.10
C LEU A 165 6.52 2.37 13.15
N CYS A 166 6.61 2.97 14.34
CA CYS A 166 7.14 4.32 14.51
C CYS A 166 8.59 4.45 14.00
N GLU A 167 9.46 3.47 14.29
CA GLU A 167 10.83 3.47 13.72
C GLU A 167 10.80 3.37 12.19
N ASN A 168 10.01 2.45 11.64
CA ASN A 168 9.91 2.25 10.19
C ASN A 168 9.34 3.49 9.48
N VAL A 169 8.36 4.16 10.09
CA VAL A 169 7.77 5.40 9.56
C VAL A 169 8.80 6.53 9.51
N ARG A 170 9.59 6.71 10.59
CA ARG A 170 10.65 7.73 10.59
C ARG A 170 11.69 7.48 9.50
N ILE A 171 12.11 6.21 9.33
CA ILE A 171 13.02 5.83 8.23
C ILE A 171 12.43 6.19 6.87
N ALA A 172 11.12 5.96 6.68
CA ALA A 172 10.44 6.29 5.43
C ALA A 172 10.33 7.81 5.24
N GLN A 173 9.95 8.57 6.28
CA GLN A 173 9.88 10.04 6.25
C GLN A 173 11.23 10.67 5.90
N ASP A 174 12.33 10.16 6.47
CA ASP A 174 13.68 10.64 6.20
C ASP A 174 14.15 10.38 4.75
N ALA A 175 13.60 9.33 4.11
CA ALA A 175 13.96 8.93 2.76
C ALA A 175 13.08 9.57 1.66
N LEU A 176 11.90 10.09 2.01
CA LEU A 176 10.95 10.63 1.06
C LEU A 176 11.11 12.15 0.89
N PRO A 177 11.00 12.68 -0.34
CA PRO A 177 11.16 14.13 -0.60
C PRO A 177 9.92 14.96 -0.26
N VAL A 178 8.81 14.31 0.10
CA VAL A 178 7.51 14.91 0.40
C VAL A 178 6.89 14.24 1.63
N PRO A 179 5.91 14.88 2.31
CA PRO A 179 5.21 14.27 3.44
C PRO A 179 4.64 12.89 3.11
N LEU A 180 4.69 12.01 4.11
CA LEU A 180 4.07 10.68 4.07
C LEU A 180 2.73 10.72 4.81
N ALA A 181 1.69 10.08 4.24
CA ALA A 181 0.46 9.76 4.95
C ALA A 181 0.24 8.24 4.97
N LEU A 182 -0.35 7.73 6.04
CA LEU A 182 -0.55 6.31 6.24
C LEU A 182 -2.02 5.96 6.35
N GLU A 183 -2.39 4.91 5.62
CA GLU A 183 -3.77 4.44 5.52
C GLU A 183 -4.07 3.34 6.54
N ASN A 184 -5.23 3.47 7.21
CA ASN A 184 -5.85 2.39 7.95
C ASN A 184 -6.36 1.31 6.98
N ILE A 185 -6.33 0.04 7.38
CA ILE A 185 -6.70 -1.06 6.48
C ILE A 185 -7.92 -1.85 6.95
N ALA A 186 -8.61 -2.45 5.98
CA ALA A 186 -9.61 -3.47 6.23
C ALA A 186 -8.97 -4.74 6.82
N ALA A 187 -9.59 -5.30 7.85
CA ALA A 187 -9.13 -6.54 8.49
C ALA A 187 -10.25 -7.55 8.68
N LEU A 188 -10.01 -8.79 8.26
CA LEU A 188 -10.91 -9.90 8.52
C LEU A 188 -10.62 -10.59 9.86
N ILE A 189 -9.38 -10.48 10.33
CA ILE A 189 -8.86 -11.20 11.51
C ILE A 189 -8.48 -10.22 12.62
N ASN A 190 -8.63 -10.67 13.87
CA ASN A 190 -8.09 -10.00 15.04
C ASN A 190 -6.78 -10.68 15.45
N TRP A 191 -5.80 -9.88 15.85
CA TRP A 191 -4.62 -10.41 16.49
C TRP A 191 -4.91 -10.77 17.94
N PRO A 192 -4.42 -11.91 18.45
CA PRO A 192 -4.53 -12.20 19.87
C PRO A 192 -3.65 -11.24 20.67
N GLY A 193 -4.19 -10.72 21.78
CA GLY A 193 -3.45 -9.87 22.70
C GLY A 193 -3.33 -8.40 22.26
N GLU A 194 -4.16 -7.93 21.33
CA GLU A 194 -4.31 -6.50 21.08
C GLU A 194 -4.77 -5.77 22.35
N ASP A 195 -4.10 -4.66 22.67
CA ASP A 195 -4.34 -3.86 23.87
C ASP A 195 -4.74 -2.40 23.57
N MET A 196 -4.82 -2.04 22.29
CA MET A 196 -5.27 -0.74 21.80
C MET A 196 -6.42 -0.86 20.83
N THR A 197 -7.29 0.15 20.79
CA THR A 197 -8.25 0.35 19.70
C THR A 197 -7.54 0.87 18.46
N GLU A 198 -8.22 0.87 17.31
CA GLU A 198 -7.65 1.44 16.09
C GLU A 198 -7.36 2.94 16.25
N GLY A 199 -8.31 3.70 16.82
CA GLY A 199 -8.11 5.14 17.05
C GLY A 199 -6.96 5.43 17.98
N GLN A 200 -6.82 4.70 19.10
CA GLN A 200 -5.68 4.86 20.02
C GLN A 200 -4.34 4.54 19.36
N PHE A 201 -4.29 3.48 18.54
CA PHE A 201 -3.08 3.10 17.82
C PHE A 201 -2.66 4.18 16.81
N LEU A 202 -3.61 4.73 16.06
CA LEU A 202 -3.37 5.79 15.10
C LEU A 202 -3.02 7.12 15.78
N TYR A 203 -3.68 7.44 16.90
CA TYR A 203 -3.33 8.61 17.71
C TYR A 203 -1.88 8.56 18.21
N ASP A 204 -1.50 7.45 18.86
CA ASP A 204 -0.14 7.27 19.37
C ASP A 204 0.89 7.28 18.23
N LEU A 205 0.55 6.73 17.05
CA LEU A 205 1.41 6.77 15.87
C LEU A 205 1.69 8.21 15.41
N VAL A 206 0.63 9.01 15.28
CA VAL A 206 0.73 10.42 14.85
C VAL A 206 1.47 11.24 15.90
N ASP A 207 1.12 11.10 17.18
CA ASP A 207 1.76 11.83 18.28
C ASP A 207 3.27 11.60 18.31
N ARG A 208 3.71 10.36 18.06
CA ARG A 208 5.10 9.95 18.13
C ARG A 208 5.92 10.23 16.87
N THR A 209 5.30 10.28 15.72
CA THR A 209 6.03 10.37 14.43
C THR A 209 5.72 11.63 13.63
N GLY A 210 4.64 12.33 13.95
CA GLY A 210 4.13 13.43 13.14
C GLY A 210 3.65 13.03 11.74
N VAL A 211 3.48 11.72 11.48
CA VAL A 211 3.01 11.22 10.19
C VAL A 211 1.56 11.67 9.95
N ARG A 212 1.21 11.91 8.70
CA ARG A 212 -0.17 12.19 8.31
C ARG A 212 -0.98 10.90 8.20
N LEU A 213 -2.30 11.03 8.19
CA LEU A 213 -3.22 9.90 8.01
C LEU A 213 -3.97 10.02 6.68
N LEU A 214 -4.12 8.92 6.02
CA LEU A 214 -5.12 8.66 5.01
C LEU A 214 -6.18 7.79 5.69
N ILE A 215 -7.42 8.30 5.79
CA ILE A 215 -8.50 7.53 6.40
C ILE A 215 -9.41 6.98 5.32
N ASP A 216 -9.41 5.66 5.20
CA ASP A 216 -10.42 4.98 4.38
C ASP A 216 -11.65 4.65 5.25
N VAL A 217 -12.77 5.33 4.95
CA VAL A 217 -14.04 5.11 5.66
C VAL A 217 -14.72 3.80 5.26
N ALA A 218 -14.39 3.23 4.09
CA ALA A 218 -14.85 1.91 3.70
C ALA A 218 -14.15 0.83 4.53
N ASN A 219 -12.87 1.03 4.88
CA ASN A 219 -12.12 0.16 5.79
C ASN A 219 -12.70 0.20 7.21
N LEU A 220 -13.12 1.38 7.71
CA LEU A 220 -13.83 1.49 9.00
C LEU A 220 -15.16 0.71 8.95
N HIS A 221 -15.94 0.85 7.87
CA HIS A 221 -17.16 0.06 7.69
C HIS A 221 -16.87 -1.44 7.59
N THR A 222 -15.84 -1.84 6.86
CA THR A 222 -15.38 -3.23 6.73
C THR A 222 -15.02 -3.83 8.10
N ASN A 223 -14.29 -3.08 8.92
CA ASN A 223 -13.91 -3.49 10.27
C ASN A 223 -15.14 -3.57 11.20
N HIS A 224 -16.12 -2.69 11.02
CA HIS A 224 -17.40 -2.79 11.72
C HIS A 224 -18.11 -4.12 11.43
N VAL A 225 -18.32 -4.44 10.15
CA VAL A 225 -19.03 -5.67 9.76
C VAL A 225 -18.23 -6.92 10.15
N ASN A 226 -16.94 -6.92 9.90
CA ASN A 226 -16.10 -8.11 10.07
C ASN A 226 -15.61 -8.32 11.51
N ARG A 227 -15.38 -7.25 12.27
CA ARG A 227 -14.74 -7.31 13.60
C ARG A 227 -15.63 -6.79 14.72
N GLY A 228 -16.74 -6.14 14.37
CA GLY A 228 -17.65 -5.53 15.35
C GLY A 228 -17.09 -4.22 15.95
N GLU A 229 -16.15 -3.57 15.27
CA GLU A 229 -15.60 -2.28 15.69
C GLU A 229 -16.60 -1.15 15.39
N ASP A 230 -16.66 -0.15 16.26
CA ASP A 230 -17.58 0.99 16.10
C ASP A 230 -16.86 2.12 15.34
N PRO A 231 -17.26 2.46 14.08
CA PRO A 231 -16.66 3.52 13.32
C PRO A 231 -16.72 4.89 14.02
N ALA A 232 -17.84 5.20 14.68
CA ALA A 232 -17.99 6.47 15.38
C ALA A 232 -17.00 6.58 16.55
N LYS A 233 -16.79 5.48 17.28
CA LYS A 233 -15.79 5.43 18.34
C LYS A 233 -14.37 5.56 17.79
N ALA A 234 -14.06 4.91 16.67
CA ALA A 234 -12.76 5.06 16.02
C ALA A 234 -12.52 6.53 15.63
N LEU A 235 -13.51 7.18 15.03
CA LEU A 235 -13.45 8.61 14.65
C LEU A 235 -13.33 9.55 15.87
N ASP A 236 -13.92 9.21 17.02
CA ASP A 236 -13.76 9.97 18.28
C ASP A 236 -12.34 9.95 18.83
N GLU A 237 -11.61 8.87 18.59
CA GLU A 237 -10.25 8.64 19.09
C GLU A 237 -9.16 9.08 18.08
N LEU A 238 -9.51 9.35 16.81
CA LEU A 238 -8.55 9.74 15.78
C LEU A 238 -8.04 11.18 15.95
N PRO A 239 -6.75 11.45 15.68
CA PRO A 239 -6.24 12.81 15.53
C PRO A 239 -6.67 13.37 14.17
N VAL A 240 -7.93 13.83 14.07
CA VAL A 240 -8.56 14.24 12.80
C VAL A 240 -7.83 15.37 12.09
N GLU A 241 -7.06 16.20 12.82
CA GLU A 241 -6.19 17.26 12.30
C GLU A 241 -4.97 16.72 11.52
N ALA A 242 -4.63 15.46 11.72
CA ALA A 242 -3.54 14.79 10.99
C ALA A 242 -4.01 14.22 9.63
N ILE A 243 -5.30 14.23 9.33
CA ILE A 243 -5.83 13.67 8.09
C ILE A 243 -5.33 14.47 6.89
N ALA A 244 -4.68 13.79 5.95
CA ALA A 244 -4.25 14.33 4.67
C ALA A 244 -5.38 14.32 3.63
N TYR A 245 -6.08 13.21 3.55
CA TYR A 245 -7.30 13.03 2.76
C TYR A 245 -8.02 11.72 3.15
N VAL A 246 -9.16 11.47 2.53
CA VAL A 246 -10.06 10.36 2.86
C VAL A 246 -10.33 9.51 1.62
N HIS A 247 -10.29 8.18 1.76
CA HIS A 247 -10.78 7.25 0.75
C HIS A 247 -12.22 6.86 0.99
N VAL A 248 -12.94 6.66 -0.10
CA VAL A 248 -14.30 6.11 -0.15
C VAL A 248 -14.35 5.04 -1.21
N ALA A 249 -14.74 3.85 -0.87
CA ALA A 249 -14.83 2.71 -1.77
C ALA A 249 -16.10 1.89 -1.55
N GLY A 250 -16.40 1.00 -2.50
CA GLY A 250 -17.51 0.07 -2.38
C GLY A 250 -17.05 -1.38 -2.31
N GLY A 251 -17.73 -2.16 -1.49
CA GLY A 251 -17.53 -3.59 -1.30
C GLY A 251 -18.83 -4.37 -1.43
N PHE A 252 -18.79 -5.65 -1.05
CA PHE A 252 -19.96 -6.51 -1.01
C PHE A 252 -19.91 -7.49 0.14
N GLU A 253 -21.09 -7.90 0.61
CA GLU A 253 -21.22 -8.92 1.63
C GLU A 253 -21.42 -10.31 0.98
N ARG A 254 -20.68 -11.31 1.49
CA ARG A 254 -20.87 -12.72 1.13
C ARG A 254 -20.56 -13.61 2.32
N ASP A 255 -21.48 -14.52 2.62
CA ASP A 255 -21.34 -15.50 3.72
C ASP A 255 -21.11 -14.86 5.10
N GLY A 256 -21.71 -13.68 5.35
CA GLY A 256 -21.56 -12.93 6.59
C GLY A 256 -20.20 -12.25 6.75
N VAL A 257 -19.47 -12.08 5.66
CA VAL A 257 -18.20 -11.36 5.58
C VAL A 257 -18.33 -10.24 4.55
N TRP A 258 -17.95 -9.04 4.96
CA TRP A 258 -17.79 -7.93 4.03
C TRP A 258 -16.44 -8.03 3.33
N HIS A 259 -16.48 -8.02 2.00
CA HIS A 259 -15.31 -8.02 1.14
C HIS A 259 -15.07 -6.61 0.64
N ASP A 260 -14.00 -6.02 1.11
CA ASP A 260 -13.51 -4.75 0.63
C ASP A 260 -12.86 -4.96 -0.74
N SER A 261 -13.62 -4.71 -1.79
CA SER A 261 -13.24 -5.10 -3.16
C SER A 261 -12.87 -3.93 -4.05
N HIS A 262 -13.29 -2.71 -3.67
CA HIS A 262 -13.18 -1.49 -4.50
C HIS A 262 -13.70 -1.70 -5.94
N ALA A 263 -14.63 -2.64 -6.10
CA ALA A 263 -15.18 -3.07 -7.39
C ALA A 263 -16.70 -2.85 -7.49
N HIS A 264 -17.31 -2.22 -6.50
CA HIS A 264 -18.75 -2.00 -6.38
C HIS A 264 -19.05 -0.53 -6.09
N PRO A 265 -20.28 -0.07 -6.34
CA PRO A 265 -20.71 1.26 -5.94
C PRO A 265 -20.58 1.50 -4.43
N VAL A 266 -20.28 2.74 -4.04
CA VAL A 266 -20.17 3.12 -2.64
C VAL A 266 -21.54 2.97 -1.97
N PRO A 267 -21.66 2.11 -0.93
CA PRO A 267 -22.96 1.92 -0.26
C PRO A 267 -23.26 3.08 0.72
N LEU A 268 -24.53 3.24 1.06
CA LEU A 268 -24.97 4.31 1.96
C LEU A 268 -24.28 4.26 3.32
N GLN A 269 -23.98 3.06 3.83
CA GLN A 269 -23.31 2.86 5.12
C GLN A 269 -21.91 3.49 5.14
N VAL A 270 -21.16 3.40 4.04
CA VAL A 270 -19.85 4.04 3.89
C VAL A 270 -20.01 5.56 3.79
N LEU A 271 -21.01 6.05 3.05
CA LEU A 271 -21.33 7.48 2.98
C LEU A 271 -21.78 8.04 4.34
N ASP A 272 -22.43 7.24 5.18
CA ASP A 272 -22.80 7.64 6.55
C ASP A 272 -21.57 7.80 7.44
N VAL A 273 -20.55 6.92 7.29
CA VAL A 273 -19.25 7.06 7.99
C VAL A 273 -18.50 8.30 7.49
N LEU A 274 -18.52 8.57 6.18
CA LEU A 274 -17.96 9.81 5.62
C LEU A 274 -18.67 11.04 6.19
N ALA A 275 -20.00 11.02 6.31
CA ALA A 275 -20.77 12.12 6.87
C ALA A 275 -20.43 12.37 8.34
N ASP A 276 -20.23 11.31 9.12
CA ASP A 276 -19.79 11.42 10.52
C ASP A 276 -18.39 12.03 10.60
N LEU A 277 -17.42 11.55 9.81
CA LEU A 277 -16.08 12.13 9.73
C LEU A 277 -16.16 13.63 9.33
N ALA A 278 -16.89 13.95 8.26
CA ALA A 278 -17.00 15.31 7.77
C ALA A 278 -17.73 16.26 8.75
N SER A 279 -18.51 15.72 9.70
CA SER A 279 -19.10 16.51 10.78
C SER A 279 -18.11 16.91 11.88
N ARG A 280 -16.92 16.27 11.92
CA ARG A 280 -15.86 16.49 12.91
C ARG A 280 -14.74 17.35 12.38
N VAL A 281 -14.42 17.20 11.10
CA VAL A 281 -13.36 17.93 10.40
C VAL A 281 -13.68 18.04 8.92
N THR A 282 -13.35 19.20 8.32
CA THR A 282 -13.39 19.34 6.86
C THR A 282 -12.16 18.66 6.28
N PRO A 283 -12.29 17.48 5.61
CA PRO A 283 -11.12 16.78 5.08
C PRO A 283 -10.48 17.59 3.92
N PRO A 284 -9.15 17.66 3.85
CA PRO A 284 -8.46 18.36 2.75
C PRO A 284 -8.78 17.81 1.36
N GLY A 285 -9.11 16.52 1.29
CA GLY A 285 -9.53 15.85 0.06
C GLY A 285 -10.33 14.60 0.35
N VAL A 286 -11.19 14.21 -0.60
CA VAL A 286 -11.88 12.92 -0.58
C VAL A 286 -11.75 12.26 -1.94
N LEU A 287 -11.33 11.00 -1.96
CA LEU A 287 -11.06 10.22 -3.17
C LEU A 287 -12.06 9.07 -3.29
N LEU A 288 -12.68 8.97 -4.46
CA LEU A 288 -13.41 7.76 -4.85
C LEU A 288 -12.41 6.71 -5.38
N GLU A 289 -12.31 5.57 -4.70
CA GLU A 289 -11.48 4.47 -5.15
C GLU A 289 -12.30 3.40 -5.85
N ARG A 290 -11.88 3.06 -7.09
CA ARG A 290 -12.46 2.00 -7.89
C ARG A 290 -11.32 1.24 -8.60
N ASP A 291 -11.12 -0.03 -8.24
CA ASP A 291 -9.96 -0.84 -8.66
C ASP A 291 -10.28 -1.87 -9.73
N ASP A 292 -11.52 -2.27 -9.80
CA ASP A 292 -11.97 -3.29 -10.76
C ASP A 292 -13.45 -3.08 -11.11
N ASN A 293 -13.95 -3.83 -12.10
CA ASN A 293 -15.35 -3.77 -12.51
C ASN A 293 -15.80 -2.34 -12.81
N PHE A 294 -14.98 -1.64 -13.64
CA PHE A 294 -15.21 -0.23 -13.96
C PHE A 294 -16.57 -0.03 -14.64
N PRO A 295 -17.44 0.82 -14.09
CA PRO A 295 -18.74 1.10 -14.66
C PRO A 295 -18.64 2.12 -15.80
N GLU A 296 -19.78 2.39 -16.45
CA GLU A 296 -19.88 3.49 -17.39
C GLU A 296 -19.57 4.84 -16.73
N PRO A 297 -18.94 5.78 -17.46
CA PRO A 297 -18.49 7.07 -16.89
C PRO A 297 -19.57 7.83 -16.09
N GLY A 298 -20.82 7.80 -16.56
CA GLY A 298 -21.93 8.46 -15.87
C GLY A 298 -22.29 7.84 -14.51
N GLU A 299 -21.85 6.63 -14.20
CA GLU A 299 -21.98 6.06 -12.85
C GLU A 299 -20.90 6.60 -11.93
N LEU A 300 -19.65 6.70 -12.39
CA LEU A 300 -18.57 7.34 -11.61
C LEU A 300 -18.92 8.80 -11.29
N GLU A 301 -19.47 9.54 -12.25
CA GLU A 301 -19.92 10.93 -12.04
C GLU A 301 -21.01 11.01 -10.95
N ARG A 302 -21.94 10.05 -10.92
CA ARG A 302 -22.99 10.00 -9.90
C ARG A 302 -22.43 9.66 -8.51
N GLU A 303 -21.45 8.75 -8.44
CA GLU A 303 -20.78 8.40 -7.17
C GLU A 303 -20.01 9.61 -6.62
N LEU A 304 -19.24 10.29 -7.46
CA LEU A 304 -18.55 11.53 -7.11
C LEU A 304 -19.52 12.63 -6.65
N ALA A 305 -20.68 12.78 -7.33
CA ALA A 305 -21.72 13.72 -6.93
C ALA A 305 -22.32 13.35 -5.57
N SER A 306 -22.47 12.05 -5.26
CA SER A 306 -22.95 11.59 -3.95
C SER A 306 -21.95 11.93 -2.84
N VAL A 307 -20.66 11.73 -3.08
CA VAL A 307 -19.58 12.13 -2.15
C VAL A 307 -19.62 13.63 -1.88
N ARG A 308 -19.68 14.47 -2.94
CA ARG A 308 -19.77 15.93 -2.79
C ARG A 308 -21.01 16.34 -2.00
N GLY A 309 -22.15 15.72 -2.30
CA GLY A 309 -23.40 16.01 -1.59
C GLY A 309 -23.38 15.68 -0.10
N VAL A 310 -22.49 14.77 0.34
CA VAL A 310 -22.22 14.51 1.77
C VAL A 310 -21.39 15.64 2.37
N LEU A 311 -20.31 16.03 1.70
CA LEU A 311 -19.41 17.09 2.17
C LEU A 311 -20.10 18.45 2.26
N GLU A 312 -20.88 18.86 1.25
CA GLU A 312 -21.65 20.09 1.23
C GLU A 312 -22.65 20.18 2.41
N LYS A 313 -23.28 19.06 2.77
CA LYS A 313 -24.20 19.02 3.92
C LYS A 313 -23.48 19.15 5.26
N ALA A 314 -22.25 18.68 5.35
CA ALA A 314 -21.43 18.81 6.55
C ALA A 314 -20.95 20.25 6.74
N GLU A 315 -20.46 20.92 5.68
CA GLU A 315 -20.03 22.32 5.71
C GLU A 315 -21.13 23.29 6.16
N VAL A 316 -22.38 23.04 5.75
CA VAL A 316 -23.53 23.84 6.19
C VAL A 316 -23.76 23.74 7.70
N ARG A 317 -23.41 22.63 8.34
CA ARG A 317 -23.51 22.44 9.79
C ARG A 317 -22.41 23.16 10.57
N ASP A 318 -21.20 23.21 10.03
CA ASP A 318 -20.04 23.82 10.69
C ASP A 318 -20.07 25.36 10.65
N SER A 319 -20.71 25.96 9.65
CA SER A 319 -20.87 27.41 9.57
C SER A 319 -21.67 28.02 10.75
N GLY A 320 -22.18 27.19 11.68
CA GLY A 320 -22.94 27.55 12.89
C GLY A 320 -22.17 27.41 14.22
N THR A 321 -20.99 26.84 14.27
CA THR A 321 -20.28 26.56 15.54
C THR A 321 -18.78 26.84 15.43
N ALA A 322 -18.30 27.67 16.33
CA ALA A 322 -17.00 28.33 16.40
C ALA A 322 -15.75 27.44 16.52
N SER A 323 -14.71 27.93 15.86
CA SER A 323 -13.28 27.97 16.30
C SER A 323 -12.78 26.85 17.20
N LEU A 324 -12.09 25.87 16.60
CA LEU A 324 -11.24 24.93 17.33
C LEU A 324 -9.83 25.50 17.52
N ALA A 325 -9.34 25.37 18.74
CA ALA A 325 -8.02 25.81 19.17
C ALA A 325 -6.92 25.05 18.40
N THR A 326 -6.00 25.79 17.80
CA THR A 326 -4.74 25.27 17.28
C THR A 326 -3.90 24.69 18.41
N GLY A 327 -3.88 23.38 18.51
CA GLY A 327 -2.90 22.66 19.33
C GLY A 327 -1.51 22.73 18.67
N THR A 328 -0.58 23.38 19.31
CA THR A 328 0.83 23.36 18.92
C THR A 328 1.40 21.96 19.15
N ALA A 329 1.72 21.24 18.10
CA ALA A 329 2.52 20.03 18.20
C ALA A 329 3.90 20.39 18.77
N SER A 330 4.21 19.85 19.93
CA SER A 330 5.56 19.93 20.54
C SER A 330 6.52 19.15 19.65
N ALA A 331 7.67 19.74 19.33
CA ALA A 331 8.74 19.02 18.64
C ALA A 331 9.11 17.78 19.48
N ALA A 332 8.82 16.59 18.97
CA ALA A 332 9.13 15.34 19.61
C ALA A 332 10.65 15.21 19.75
N GLU A 333 11.16 15.10 20.97
CA GLU A 333 12.54 14.64 21.20
C GLU A 333 12.71 13.28 20.50
N ALA A 334 13.88 13.05 19.91
CA ALA A 334 14.16 11.82 19.18
C ALA A 334 13.94 10.60 20.09
N GLU A 335 12.80 9.92 19.90
CA GLU A 335 12.50 8.69 20.62
C GLU A 335 13.51 7.59 20.27
N PRO A 336 13.90 6.74 21.21
CA PRO A 336 14.83 5.65 20.96
C PRO A 336 14.27 4.66 19.92
N ALA A 337 15.19 4.08 19.14
CA ALA A 337 14.84 3.01 18.20
C ALA A 337 14.11 1.87 18.92
N ALA A 338 13.19 1.20 18.24
CA ALA A 338 12.47 0.06 18.79
C ALA A 338 13.43 -0.99 19.34
N GLU A 339 13.11 -1.53 20.52
CA GLU A 339 13.95 -2.55 21.14
C GLU A 339 14.10 -3.77 20.20
N PRO A 340 15.32 -4.30 20.02
CA PRO A 340 15.53 -5.48 19.16
C PRO A 340 14.64 -6.67 19.52
N VAL A 341 14.29 -6.80 20.83
CA VAL A 341 13.41 -7.86 21.31
C VAL A 341 11.96 -7.66 20.85
N ALA A 342 11.45 -6.42 20.85
CA ALA A 342 10.11 -6.09 20.34
C ALA A 342 10.00 -6.45 18.86
N ARG A 343 10.98 -6.02 18.07
CA ARG A 343 11.08 -6.32 16.63
C ARG A 343 11.14 -7.83 16.37
N GLN A 344 11.90 -8.59 17.17
CA GLN A 344 11.98 -10.04 17.01
C GLN A 344 10.67 -10.76 17.38
N ARG A 345 9.99 -10.32 18.47
CA ARG A 345 8.67 -10.86 18.84
C ARG A 345 7.64 -10.63 17.73
N LEU A 346 7.59 -9.43 17.18
CA LEU A 346 6.74 -9.08 16.05
C LEU A 346 7.07 -9.94 14.82
N ALA A 347 8.34 -10.10 14.49
CA ALA A 347 8.80 -10.92 13.37
C ALA A 347 8.31 -12.37 13.46
N LEU A 348 8.45 -12.98 14.64
CA LEU A 348 7.99 -14.35 14.89
C LEU A 348 6.48 -14.48 14.76
N ALA A 349 5.72 -13.52 15.31
CA ALA A 349 4.26 -13.53 15.23
C ALA A 349 3.76 -13.37 13.78
N GLN A 350 4.32 -12.41 13.04
CA GLN A 350 3.98 -12.20 11.63
C GLN A 350 4.38 -13.37 10.74
N ALA A 351 5.56 -13.97 10.95
CA ALA A 351 6.00 -15.15 10.22
C ALA A 351 5.10 -16.36 10.48
N ALA A 352 4.67 -16.58 11.72
CA ALA A 352 3.76 -17.67 12.07
C ALA A 352 2.39 -17.48 11.41
N LEU A 353 1.81 -16.27 11.46
CA LEU A 353 0.54 -15.96 10.82
C LEU A 353 0.64 -16.14 9.29
N LEU A 354 1.65 -15.53 8.65
CA LEU A 354 1.79 -15.58 7.20
C LEU A 354 2.04 -17.01 6.71
N SER A 355 2.84 -17.79 7.43
CA SER A 355 3.06 -19.19 7.11
C SER A 355 1.77 -20.02 7.18
N ALA A 356 0.90 -19.75 8.15
CA ALA A 356 -0.42 -20.38 8.22
C ALA A 356 -1.33 -20.00 7.04
N LEU A 357 -1.25 -18.75 6.58
CA LEU A 357 -2.06 -18.24 5.47
C LEU A 357 -1.62 -18.73 4.10
N VAL A 358 -0.30 -18.87 3.84
CA VAL A 358 0.21 -19.12 2.47
C VAL A 358 1.03 -20.40 2.33
N ALA A 359 1.47 -21.02 3.43
CA ALA A 359 2.30 -22.23 3.41
C ALA A 359 1.62 -23.46 4.08
N GLY A 360 0.37 -23.31 4.52
CA GLY A 360 -0.42 -24.40 5.09
C GLY A 360 0.11 -24.92 6.45
N THR A 361 0.88 -24.12 7.19
CA THR A 361 1.30 -24.48 8.55
C THR A 361 0.12 -24.38 9.53
N PRO A 362 0.21 -24.98 10.73
CA PRO A 362 -0.83 -24.86 11.73
C PRO A 362 -1.14 -23.41 12.10
N VAL A 363 -2.43 -23.15 12.32
CA VAL A 363 -2.90 -21.83 12.79
C VAL A 363 -2.28 -21.52 14.16
N PRO A 364 -1.66 -20.34 14.35
CA PRO A 364 -1.10 -19.96 15.63
C PRO A 364 -2.19 -19.87 16.71
N GLU A 365 -1.79 -20.07 17.96
CA GLU A 365 -2.70 -20.02 19.10
C GLU A 365 -3.35 -18.63 19.24
N GLY A 366 -4.63 -18.61 19.62
CA GLY A 366 -5.41 -17.38 19.83
C GLY A 366 -6.12 -16.84 18.59
N PHE A 367 -5.75 -17.28 17.39
CA PHE A 367 -6.47 -16.87 16.18
C PHE A 367 -7.73 -17.70 15.91
N ASP A 368 -8.75 -17.05 15.35
CA ASP A 368 -9.95 -17.72 14.82
C ASP A 368 -9.61 -18.51 13.55
N ARG A 369 -9.65 -19.84 13.66
CA ARG A 369 -9.31 -20.78 12.58
C ARG A 369 -10.25 -20.67 11.38
N VAL A 370 -11.51 -20.33 11.61
CA VAL A 370 -12.52 -20.22 10.53
C VAL A 370 -12.21 -18.97 9.71
N ARG A 371 -12.01 -17.83 10.38
CA ARG A 371 -11.65 -16.55 9.72
C ARG A 371 -10.31 -16.62 9.00
N LEU A 372 -9.29 -17.23 9.61
CA LEU A 372 -8.01 -17.48 8.94
C LEU A 372 -8.16 -18.37 7.70
N GLY A 373 -9.02 -19.39 7.77
CA GLY A 373 -9.34 -20.21 6.60
C GLY A 373 -10.02 -19.42 5.48
N VAL A 374 -10.89 -18.45 5.81
CA VAL A 374 -11.48 -17.53 4.82
C VAL A 374 -10.39 -16.63 4.22
N GLN A 375 -9.55 -16.04 5.06
CA GLN A 375 -8.44 -15.18 4.61
C GLN A 375 -7.47 -15.92 3.68
N ALA A 376 -7.04 -17.13 4.06
CA ALA A 376 -6.15 -17.96 3.25
C ALA A 376 -6.74 -18.28 1.86
N ARG A 377 -8.04 -18.61 1.80
CA ARG A 377 -8.72 -18.83 0.52
C ARG A 377 -8.83 -17.55 -0.32
N SER A 378 -9.11 -16.42 0.33
CA SER A 378 -9.18 -15.11 -0.36
C SER A 378 -7.83 -14.72 -0.97
N LEU A 379 -6.73 -14.89 -0.22
CA LEU A 379 -5.37 -14.66 -0.72
C LEU A 379 -5.04 -15.59 -1.91
N ALA A 380 -5.35 -16.87 -1.79
CA ALA A 380 -5.15 -17.84 -2.86
C ALA A 380 -5.97 -17.52 -4.11
N ALA A 381 -7.21 -17.05 -3.94
CA ALA A 381 -8.09 -16.64 -5.03
C ALA A 381 -7.57 -15.38 -5.74
N LYS A 382 -7.17 -14.35 -4.98
CA LYS A 382 -6.56 -13.12 -5.54
C LYS A 382 -5.28 -13.45 -6.31
N ARG A 383 -4.43 -14.33 -5.76
CA ARG A 383 -3.22 -14.82 -6.43
C ARG A 383 -3.54 -15.55 -7.75
N ALA A 384 -4.63 -16.33 -7.80
CA ALA A 384 -5.11 -16.95 -9.03
C ALA A 384 -5.49 -15.91 -10.09
N ASP A 385 -6.19 -14.83 -9.70
CA ASP A 385 -6.62 -13.78 -10.60
C ASP A 385 -5.43 -13.01 -11.18
N VAL A 386 -4.41 -12.73 -10.36
CA VAL A 386 -3.17 -12.07 -10.84
C VAL A 386 -2.39 -12.98 -11.78
N VAL A 387 -2.27 -14.28 -11.45
CA VAL A 387 -1.60 -15.24 -12.34
C VAL A 387 -2.35 -15.40 -13.66
N ALA A 388 -3.69 -15.34 -13.66
CA ALA A 388 -4.47 -15.33 -14.88
C ALA A 388 -4.17 -14.12 -15.78
N LYS A 389 -3.92 -12.95 -15.20
CA LYS A 389 -3.53 -11.72 -15.93
C LYS A 389 -2.12 -11.84 -16.53
N VAL A 390 -1.16 -12.42 -15.81
CA VAL A 390 0.25 -12.53 -16.28
C VAL A 390 0.51 -13.75 -17.17
N ALA A 391 -0.36 -14.75 -17.14
CA ALA A 391 -0.29 -16.00 -17.91
C ALA A 391 -1.68 -16.43 -18.41
N PRO A 392 -2.33 -15.60 -19.27
CA PRO A 392 -3.74 -15.79 -19.66
C PRO A 392 -4.00 -17.13 -20.37
N GLU A 393 -2.97 -17.75 -20.92
CA GLU A 393 -3.12 -19.05 -21.57
C GLU A 393 -3.41 -20.20 -20.54
N LEU A 394 -3.03 -20.06 -19.27
CA LEU A 394 -3.29 -21.09 -18.27
C LEU A 394 -4.79 -21.26 -17.98
N PRO A 395 -5.58 -20.20 -17.72
CA PRO A 395 -7.03 -20.33 -17.62
C PRO A 395 -7.68 -20.77 -18.94
N GLU A 396 -7.15 -20.41 -20.12
CA GLU A 396 -7.65 -20.93 -21.40
C GLU A 396 -7.45 -22.44 -21.56
N ILE A 397 -6.27 -22.94 -21.19
CA ILE A 397 -5.93 -24.37 -21.27
C ILE A 397 -6.71 -25.20 -20.25
N LEU A 398 -6.79 -24.73 -19.00
CA LEU A 398 -7.39 -25.46 -17.89
C LEU A 398 -8.92 -25.26 -17.81
N GLY A 399 -9.46 -24.22 -18.46
CA GLY A 399 -10.87 -23.90 -18.43
C GLY A 399 -11.44 -23.77 -17.00
N PRO A 400 -12.62 -24.33 -16.72
CA PRO A 400 -13.25 -24.25 -15.40
C PRO A 400 -12.41 -24.85 -14.26
N SER A 401 -11.45 -25.71 -14.57
CA SER A 401 -10.57 -26.35 -13.58
C SER A 401 -9.45 -25.43 -13.11
N TYR A 402 -9.16 -24.32 -13.80
CA TYR A 402 -8.07 -23.42 -13.45
C TYR A 402 -8.16 -22.92 -12.01
N ARG A 403 -9.23 -22.18 -11.69
CA ARG A 403 -9.38 -21.52 -10.38
C ARG A 403 -9.38 -22.50 -9.20
N PRO A 404 -10.19 -23.58 -9.17
CA PRO A 404 -10.15 -24.52 -8.06
C PRO A 404 -8.81 -25.23 -7.91
N THR A 405 -8.14 -25.58 -9.01
CA THR A 405 -6.81 -26.23 -8.97
C THR A 405 -5.74 -25.26 -8.47
N PHE A 406 -5.79 -23.99 -8.91
CA PHE A 406 -4.84 -22.98 -8.46
C PHE A 406 -5.02 -22.66 -6.98
N VAL A 407 -6.25 -22.47 -6.51
CA VAL A 407 -6.53 -22.21 -5.09
C VAL A 407 -6.03 -23.34 -4.20
N ALA A 408 -6.25 -24.60 -4.60
CA ALA A 408 -5.73 -25.74 -3.87
C ALA A 408 -4.19 -25.81 -3.86
N TYR A 409 -3.54 -25.46 -4.97
CA TYR A 409 -2.08 -25.34 -5.06
C TYR A 409 -1.56 -24.23 -4.14
N ALA A 410 -2.14 -23.04 -4.22
CA ALA A 410 -1.64 -21.84 -3.56
C ALA A 410 -1.67 -21.94 -2.03
N GLN A 411 -2.61 -22.70 -1.46
CA GLN A 411 -2.74 -22.88 -0.01
C GLN A 411 -1.56 -23.62 0.66
N GLY A 412 -0.76 -24.36 -0.11
CA GLY A 412 0.40 -25.09 0.42
C GLY A 412 1.73 -24.75 -0.27
N HIS A 413 1.70 -23.82 -1.24
CA HIS A 413 2.87 -23.45 -2.03
C HIS A 413 3.01 -21.92 -2.01
N PRO A 414 3.80 -21.36 -1.08
CA PRO A 414 4.03 -19.94 -1.01
C PRO A 414 4.70 -19.41 -2.30
N MET A 415 4.35 -18.20 -2.69
CA MET A 415 5.01 -17.52 -3.81
C MET A 415 6.41 -17.04 -3.35
N THR A 416 7.45 -17.32 -4.15
CA THR A 416 8.84 -16.97 -3.81
C THR A 416 9.45 -15.92 -4.73
N ASP A 417 9.15 -15.96 -6.03
CA ASP A 417 9.85 -15.16 -7.05
C ASP A 417 8.85 -14.40 -7.97
N GLY A 418 7.74 -13.95 -7.42
CA GLY A 418 6.71 -13.21 -8.13
C GLY A 418 5.82 -14.07 -9.04
N TYR A 419 4.77 -13.44 -9.54
CA TYR A 419 3.64 -14.12 -10.22
C TYR A 419 4.01 -14.89 -11.50
N ARG A 420 5.05 -14.45 -12.23
CA ARG A 420 5.51 -15.19 -13.44
C ARG A 420 6.16 -16.52 -13.09
N ARG A 421 6.94 -16.53 -12.00
CA ARG A 421 7.54 -17.76 -11.51
C ARG A 421 6.49 -18.67 -10.91
N ASP A 422 5.54 -18.08 -10.22
CA ASP A 422 4.40 -18.79 -9.64
C ASP A 422 3.56 -19.50 -10.70
N ALA A 423 3.28 -18.86 -11.83
CA ALA A 423 2.61 -19.49 -12.98
C ALA A 423 3.35 -20.74 -13.48
N LEU A 424 4.69 -20.70 -13.52
CA LEU A 424 5.51 -21.84 -13.91
C LEU A 424 5.47 -22.96 -12.86
N SER A 425 5.55 -22.61 -11.58
CA SER A 425 5.48 -23.56 -10.47
C SER A 425 4.09 -24.21 -10.38
N PHE A 426 3.03 -23.46 -10.62
CA PHE A 426 1.67 -24.00 -10.72
C PHE A 426 1.53 -24.98 -11.87
N ALA A 427 2.00 -24.62 -13.07
CA ALA A 427 1.98 -25.52 -14.23
C ALA A 427 2.78 -26.80 -13.96
N GLU A 428 3.92 -26.71 -13.30
CA GLU A 428 4.70 -27.87 -12.87
C GLU A 428 3.93 -28.74 -11.87
N HIS A 429 3.26 -28.13 -10.89
CA HIS A 429 2.41 -28.84 -9.94
C HIS A 429 1.26 -29.60 -10.64
N VAL A 430 0.59 -28.98 -11.61
CA VAL A 430 -0.44 -29.61 -12.45
C VAL A 430 0.11 -30.85 -13.16
N LEU A 431 1.31 -30.74 -13.74
CA LEU A 431 1.96 -31.84 -14.44
C LEU A 431 2.39 -32.99 -13.50
N LEU A 432 2.87 -32.66 -12.31
CA LEU A 432 3.30 -33.66 -11.31
C LEU A 432 2.11 -34.38 -10.67
N THR A 433 1.00 -33.67 -10.43
CA THR A 433 -0.20 -34.27 -9.83
C THR A 433 -1.10 -34.94 -10.84
N GLY A 434 -0.93 -34.66 -12.13
CA GLY A 434 -1.79 -35.16 -13.20
C GLY A 434 -3.24 -34.68 -13.08
N ARG A 435 -3.48 -33.48 -12.53
CA ARG A 435 -4.83 -32.91 -12.36
C ARG A 435 -4.97 -31.60 -13.11
N PRO A 436 -6.06 -31.40 -13.88
CA PRO A 436 -7.19 -32.32 -14.10
C PRO A 436 -6.77 -33.61 -14.85
N ASP A 437 -7.51 -34.71 -14.67
CA ASP A 437 -7.23 -35.98 -15.36
C ASP A 437 -7.75 -35.92 -16.81
N ASP A 438 -7.08 -35.09 -17.60
CA ASP A 438 -7.32 -34.87 -19.03
C ASP A 438 -5.98 -34.84 -19.77
N ALA A 439 -5.72 -35.87 -20.59
CA ALA A 439 -4.45 -36.05 -21.28
C ALA A 439 -4.16 -34.91 -22.29
N ASP A 440 -5.18 -34.33 -22.90
CA ASP A 440 -5.03 -33.24 -23.85
C ASP A 440 -4.67 -31.93 -23.12
N VAL A 441 -5.37 -31.60 -22.04
CA VAL A 441 -5.05 -30.49 -21.16
C VAL A 441 -3.63 -30.59 -20.59
N LEU A 442 -3.26 -31.74 -20.05
CA LEU A 442 -1.90 -31.95 -19.52
C LEU A 442 -0.82 -31.82 -20.59
N ARG A 443 -1.11 -32.23 -21.83
CA ARG A 443 -0.18 -32.05 -22.97
C ARG A 443 -0.02 -30.56 -23.30
N GLU A 444 -1.07 -29.77 -23.28
CA GLU A 444 -1.04 -28.34 -23.54
C GLU A 444 -0.32 -27.58 -22.42
N VAL A 445 -0.60 -27.89 -21.14
CA VAL A 445 0.13 -27.33 -19.98
C VAL A 445 1.62 -27.67 -20.09
N ARG A 446 1.99 -28.91 -20.42
CA ARG A 446 3.41 -29.32 -20.61
C ARG A 446 4.07 -28.51 -21.71
N HIS A 447 3.36 -28.29 -22.82
CA HIS A 447 3.86 -27.50 -23.93
C HIS A 447 4.09 -26.03 -23.50
N TRP A 448 3.09 -25.42 -22.85
CA TRP A 448 3.17 -24.07 -22.29
C TRP A 448 4.37 -23.91 -21.34
N TRP A 449 4.53 -24.87 -20.42
CA TRP A 449 5.61 -24.89 -19.44
C TRP A 449 7.00 -25.01 -20.12
N LEU A 450 7.19 -25.93 -21.04
CA LEU A 450 8.45 -26.12 -21.78
C LEU A 450 8.86 -24.88 -22.61
N GLU A 451 7.91 -24.12 -23.08
CA GLU A 451 8.19 -22.89 -23.81
C GLU A 451 8.71 -21.75 -22.93
N ARG A 452 8.41 -21.78 -21.63
CA ARG A 452 8.62 -20.66 -20.68
C ARG A 452 9.61 -20.99 -19.55
N SER A 453 9.84 -22.25 -19.25
CA SER A 453 10.72 -22.70 -18.16
C SER A 453 12.22 -22.67 -18.50
N GLY A 454 12.60 -22.37 -19.75
CA GLY A 454 14.01 -22.31 -20.18
C GLY A 454 14.73 -21.04 -19.65
N PRO A 455 16.07 -21.08 -19.62
CA PRO A 455 16.90 -19.99 -19.08
C PRO A 455 16.89 -18.71 -19.94
N ALA A 456 16.31 -18.77 -21.15
CA ALA A 456 16.13 -17.62 -22.03
C ALA A 456 14.73 -17.64 -22.64
N PRO A 457 14.06 -16.46 -22.73
CA PRO A 457 12.76 -16.37 -23.40
C PRO A 457 12.87 -16.84 -24.85
N LEU A 458 11.92 -17.66 -25.27
CA LEU A 458 11.87 -18.10 -26.66
C LEU A 458 11.66 -16.89 -27.59
N SER A 459 12.50 -16.81 -28.62
CA SER A 459 12.45 -15.71 -29.60
C SER A 459 11.05 -15.53 -30.21
N ARG A 460 10.51 -14.32 -30.13
CA ARG A 460 9.22 -13.93 -30.73
C ARG A 460 9.31 -13.66 -32.24
N ARG A 461 10.50 -13.79 -32.85
CA ARG A 461 10.70 -13.56 -34.30
C ARG A 461 9.82 -14.53 -35.10
N PRO A 462 9.16 -14.05 -36.17
CA PRO A 462 8.24 -14.86 -36.99
C PRO A 462 8.86 -16.18 -37.46
N ALA A 463 10.11 -16.16 -37.91
CA ALA A 463 10.84 -17.35 -38.37
C ALA A 463 11.05 -18.38 -37.22
N ALA A 464 11.35 -17.94 -35.99
CA ALA A 464 11.48 -18.82 -34.83
C ALA A 464 10.14 -19.41 -34.39
N ARG A 465 9.04 -18.66 -34.54
CA ARG A 465 7.67 -19.14 -34.28
C ARG A 465 7.28 -20.21 -35.34
N LEU A 466 7.56 -19.95 -36.60
CA LEU A 466 7.29 -20.90 -37.67
C LEU A 466 8.09 -22.20 -37.51
N ALA A 467 9.39 -22.10 -37.21
CA ALA A 467 10.24 -23.26 -36.93
C ALA A 467 9.73 -24.09 -35.75
N ARG A 468 9.26 -23.45 -34.67
CA ARG A 468 8.63 -24.15 -33.54
C ARG A 468 7.31 -24.81 -33.95
N ALA A 469 6.48 -24.13 -34.69
CA ALA A 469 5.21 -24.67 -35.19
C ALA A 469 5.45 -25.90 -36.09
N THR A 470 6.43 -25.83 -37.02
CA THR A 470 6.83 -26.96 -37.88
C THR A 470 7.36 -28.14 -37.08
N ARG A 471 8.23 -27.88 -36.05
CA ARG A 471 8.73 -28.91 -35.17
C ARG A 471 7.62 -29.59 -34.36
N ARG A 472 6.59 -28.83 -33.95
CA ARG A 472 5.39 -29.37 -33.26
C ARG A 472 4.65 -30.37 -34.15
N VAL A 473 4.45 -30.04 -35.41
CA VAL A 473 3.75 -30.90 -36.35
C VAL A 473 4.54 -32.18 -36.63
N LEU A 474 5.87 -32.05 -36.73
CA LEU A 474 6.76 -33.20 -36.99
C LEU A 474 6.92 -34.14 -35.77
N LEU A 475 6.82 -33.60 -34.54
CA LEU A 475 6.91 -34.40 -33.31
C LEU A 475 5.56 -34.96 -32.84
N ARG A 476 4.47 -34.60 -33.49
CA ARG A 476 3.12 -35.20 -33.30
C ARG A 476 2.89 -36.46 -34.13
N ARG A 477 3.87 -36.90 -34.89
CA ARG A 477 3.93 -38.19 -35.55
C ARG A 477 4.93 -39.10 -34.82
#